data_4d6eec9d3655c3153b9a92691f4ec790
#
_entry.id   4d6eec9d3655c3153b9a92691f4ec790
#
_cell.length_a   1.000
_cell.length_b   1.000
_cell.length_c   1.000
_cell.angle_alpha   90.00
_cell.angle_beta   90.00
_cell.angle_gamma   90.00
#
_symmetry.space_group_name_H-M   'P 1'
#
loop_
_entity.id
_entity.type
_entity.pdbx_description
1 polymer ?
#
loop_
_entity_poly.entity_id
_entity_poly.type
_entity_poly.pdbx_seq_one_letter_code
_entity_poly.pdbx_strand_id
1 'polypeptide(L)'
;MMLHLEQTLLDAYTVSDNRDMRMKFETIVAGRIDAIEKYLWDEQEGVYKDYYFQQKQTTKSKSLAMLFPLYVGISSSKRAAQVLTFVKEHLLKEGGLLTTNVATEQQWDAPKGWAPLQWVGYVAARQYGDSYLAAAIRSNWMGNVEYRFAQTGKLMEKYPVVKNYDGRDTGGEYPNQDGFGWTNGVYLKMKNA
;
A
#
# COMPACT_ATOMS: atom_id res chain seq x y z
N MET A 1 -6.98 -3.69 -5.52
CA MET A 1 -8.36 -3.46 -5.00
C MET A 1 -9.39 -4.36 -5.67
N MET A 2 -9.62 -4.29 -7.01
CA MET A 2 -10.62 -5.15 -7.69
C MET A 2 -10.41 -6.64 -7.43
N LEU A 3 -9.20 -7.15 -7.59
CA LEU A 3 -8.89 -8.55 -7.31
C LEU A 3 -9.31 -8.98 -5.89
N HIS A 4 -9.04 -8.15 -4.88
CA HIS A 4 -9.43 -8.47 -3.50
C HIS A 4 -10.95 -8.59 -3.34
N LEU A 5 -11.71 -7.69 -3.96
CA LEU A 5 -13.17 -7.79 -3.99
C LEU A 5 -13.63 -9.07 -4.69
N GLU A 6 -13.03 -9.41 -5.82
CA GLU A 6 -13.38 -10.63 -6.57
C GLU A 6 -13.05 -11.90 -5.80
N GLN A 7 -11.92 -11.94 -5.08
CA GLN A 7 -11.57 -13.02 -4.16
C GLN A 7 -12.59 -13.13 -3.01
N THR A 8 -12.97 -11.99 -2.40
CA THR A 8 -13.98 -11.96 -1.34
C THR A 8 -15.34 -12.48 -1.81
N LEU A 9 -15.74 -12.14 -3.04
CA LEU A 9 -16.98 -12.66 -3.63
C LEU A 9 -16.87 -14.17 -3.94
N LEU A 10 -15.73 -14.63 -4.42
CA LEU A 10 -15.46 -16.05 -4.62
C LEU A 10 -15.59 -16.82 -3.31
N ASP A 11 -15.00 -16.32 -2.23
CA ASP A 11 -15.09 -16.93 -0.90
C ASP A 11 -16.54 -16.97 -0.41
N ALA A 12 -17.28 -15.86 -0.57
CA ALA A 12 -18.69 -15.78 -0.18
C ALA A 12 -19.57 -16.79 -0.95
N TYR A 13 -19.36 -16.94 -2.27
CA TYR A 13 -20.09 -17.92 -3.06
C TYR A 13 -19.65 -19.37 -2.77
N THR A 14 -18.43 -19.57 -2.33
CA THR A 14 -17.96 -20.88 -1.86
C THR A 14 -18.65 -21.25 -0.54
N VAL A 15 -18.73 -20.32 0.42
CA VAL A 15 -19.40 -20.55 1.71
C VAL A 15 -20.92 -20.74 1.54
N SER A 16 -21.55 -20.02 0.60
CA SER A 16 -22.99 -20.13 0.34
C SER A 16 -23.38 -21.30 -0.58
N ASP A 17 -22.39 -22.13 -0.99
CA ASP A 17 -22.56 -23.25 -1.94
C ASP A 17 -23.23 -22.87 -3.27
N ASN A 18 -23.04 -21.62 -3.72
CA ASN A 18 -23.53 -21.17 -5.03
C ASN A 18 -22.55 -21.55 -6.12
N ARG A 19 -22.71 -22.75 -6.66
CA ARG A 19 -21.78 -23.35 -7.64
C ARG A 19 -21.57 -22.50 -8.89
N ASP A 20 -22.66 -21.98 -9.48
CA ASP A 20 -22.58 -21.24 -10.74
C ASP A 20 -21.78 -19.93 -10.57
N MET A 21 -22.06 -19.18 -9.48
CA MET A 21 -21.35 -17.95 -9.19
C MET A 21 -19.90 -18.22 -8.76
N ARG A 22 -19.63 -19.29 -8.03
CA ARG A 22 -18.27 -19.73 -7.69
C ARG A 22 -17.45 -19.97 -8.96
N MET A 23 -17.92 -20.79 -9.89
CA MET A 23 -17.21 -21.06 -11.15
C MET A 23 -16.97 -19.79 -11.98
N LYS A 24 -17.96 -18.88 -12.01
CA LYS A 24 -17.81 -17.57 -12.65
C LYS A 24 -16.69 -16.75 -12.03
N PHE A 25 -16.66 -16.65 -10.70
CA PHE A 25 -15.63 -15.85 -10.00
C PHE A 25 -14.26 -16.52 -10.00
N GLU A 26 -14.16 -17.85 -10.01
CA GLU A 26 -12.89 -18.57 -10.26
C GLU A 26 -12.25 -18.11 -11.58
N THR A 27 -13.05 -18.04 -12.66
CA THR A 27 -12.59 -17.59 -13.98
C THR A 27 -12.18 -16.10 -13.96
N ILE A 28 -12.97 -15.24 -13.31
CA ILE A 28 -12.68 -13.79 -13.20
C ILE A 28 -11.40 -13.56 -12.44
N VAL A 29 -11.22 -14.20 -11.29
CA VAL A 29 -10.02 -14.08 -10.43
C VAL A 29 -8.78 -14.55 -11.18
N ALA A 30 -8.83 -15.72 -11.83
CA ALA A 30 -7.72 -16.25 -12.62
C ALA A 30 -7.30 -15.27 -13.73
N GLY A 31 -8.25 -14.80 -14.54
CA GLY A 31 -7.96 -13.85 -15.62
C GLY A 31 -7.41 -12.50 -15.12
N ARG A 32 -7.82 -12.05 -13.94
CA ARG A 32 -7.29 -10.83 -13.34
C ARG A 32 -5.86 -11.01 -12.82
N ILE A 33 -5.56 -12.17 -12.22
CA ILE A 33 -4.19 -12.51 -11.79
C ILE A 33 -3.26 -12.52 -13.01
N ASP A 34 -3.65 -13.22 -14.07
CA ASP A 34 -2.87 -13.25 -15.31
C ASP A 34 -2.63 -11.86 -15.90
N ALA A 35 -3.63 -10.99 -15.87
CA ALA A 35 -3.51 -9.62 -16.35
C ALA A 35 -2.55 -8.79 -15.47
N ILE A 36 -2.62 -8.91 -14.13
CA ILE A 36 -1.70 -8.22 -13.21
C ILE A 36 -0.26 -8.67 -13.46
N GLU A 37 -0.02 -9.97 -13.52
CA GLU A 37 1.31 -10.54 -13.73
C GLU A 37 1.89 -10.18 -15.11
N LYS A 38 1.04 -10.09 -16.12
CA LYS A 38 1.45 -9.79 -17.51
C LYS A 38 1.71 -8.30 -17.74
N TYR A 39 0.87 -7.42 -17.21
CA TYR A 39 0.89 -6.01 -17.58
C TYR A 39 1.51 -5.10 -16.54
N LEU A 40 1.42 -5.45 -15.25
CA LEU A 40 1.92 -4.56 -14.19
C LEU A 40 3.33 -4.91 -13.73
N TRP A 41 3.81 -6.15 -13.97
CA TRP A 41 5.16 -6.53 -13.59
C TRP A 41 6.20 -5.97 -14.57
N ASP A 42 7.16 -5.23 -14.05
CA ASP A 42 8.32 -4.74 -14.81
C ASP A 42 9.52 -5.64 -14.50
N GLU A 43 9.89 -6.48 -15.47
CA GLU A 43 10.97 -7.47 -15.30
C GLU A 43 12.35 -6.80 -15.17
N GLN A 44 12.54 -5.62 -15.76
CA GLN A 44 13.83 -4.92 -15.69
C GLN A 44 14.05 -4.25 -14.34
N GLU A 45 12.99 -3.69 -13.76
CA GLU A 45 13.06 -2.99 -12.50
C GLU A 45 12.68 -3.86 -11.29
N GLY A 46 12.11 -5.05 -11.51
CA GLY A 46 11.76 -6.01 -10.47
C GLY A 46 10.63 -5.53 -9.54
N VAL A 47 9.70 -4.73 -10.06
CA VAL A 47 8.57 -4.19 -9.29
C VAL A 47 7.29 -4.15 -10.11
N TYR A 48 6.13 -4.11 -9.42
CA TYR A 48 4.86 -3.82 -10.08
C TYR A 48 4.69 -2.31 -10.28
N LYS A 49 4.20 -1.91 -11.47
CA LYS A 49 4.00 -0.51 -11.84
C LYS A 49 2.64 -0.33 -12.53
N ASP A 50 2.17 0.90 -12.60
CA ASP A 50 1.02 1.24 -13.42
C ASP A 50 1.33 1.00 -14.90
N TYR A 51 0.30 0.75 -15.71
CA TYR A 51 0.43 0.41 -17.12
C TYR A 51 -0.33 1.38 -18.00
N TYR A 52 0.40 2.01 -18.93
CA TYR A 52 -0.17 2.83 -19.98
C TYR A 52 -0.73 1.95 -21.09
N PHE A 53 -2.02 1.65 -21.03
CA PHE A 53 -2.65 0.72 -21.99
C PHE A 53 -2.58 1.22 -23.44
N GLN A 54 -2.61 2.53 -23.69
CA GLN A 54 -2.49 3.12 -25.03
C GLN A 54 -1.07 2.96 -25.58
N GLN A 55 -0.06 3.12 -24.76
CA GLN A 55 1.36 3.03 -25.13
C GLN A 55 1.92 1.61 -24.96
N LYS A 56 1.13 0.71 -24.37
CA LYS A 56 1.49 -0.69 -24.10
C LYS A 56 2.80 -0.85 -23.31
N GLN A 57 3.03 0.00 -22.32
CA GLN A 57 4.23 -0.01 -21.47
C GLN A 57 3.92 0.35 -20.01
N THR A 58 4.80 -0.05 -19.10
CA THR A 58 4.73 0.36 -17.70
C THR A 58 5.10 1.84 -17.53
N THR A 59 4.58 2.49 -16.49
CA THR A 59 4.92 3.87 -16.15
C THR A 59 6.35 3.98 -15.61
N LYS A 60 6.89 5.20 -15.57
CA LYS A 60 8.17 5.46 -14.91
C LYS A 60 8.04 5.65 -13.40
N SER A 61 6.84 6.02 -12.94
CA SER A 61 6.56 6.29 -11.53
C SER A 61 6.55 5.00 -10.71
N LYS A 62 7.10 5.07 -9.51
CA LYS A 62 7.10 3.99 -8.53
C LYS A 62 6.34 4.43 -7.29
N SER A 63 5.32 3.70 -6.94
CA SER A 63 4.46 4.01 -5.80
C SER A 63 4.19 2.76 -4.95
N LEU A 64 3.67 2.96 -3.74
CA LEU A 64 3.25 1.85 -2.87
C LEU A 64 2.14 0.97 -3.47
N ALA A 65 1.55 1.35 -4.60
CA ALA A 65 0.63 0.48 -5.34
C ALA A 65 1.27 -0.86 -5.72
N MET A 66 2.62 -0.91 -5.85
CA MET A 66 3.37 -2.15 -6.07
C MET A 66 3.17 -3.22 -4.99
N LEU A 67 2.70 -2.83 -3.80
CA LEU A 67 2.47 -3.75 -2.68
C LEU A 67 1.11 -4.49 -2.75
N PHE A 68 0.16 -4.03 -3.57
CA PHE A 68 -1.16 -4.67 -3.64
C PHE A 68 -1.14 -6.12 -4.13
N PRO A 69 -0.33 -6.52 -5.14
CA PRO A 69 -0.19 -7.93 -5.51
C PRO A 69 0.34 -8.80 -4.37
N LEU A 70 1.23 -8.25 -3.53
CA LEU A 70 1.71 -8.93 -2.33
C LEU A 70 0.60 -9.02 -1.26
N TYR A 71 -0.09 -7.92 -1.01
CA TYR A 71 -1.17 -7.84 -0.03
C TYR A 71 -2.29 -8.84 -0.30
N VAL A 72 -2.65 -9.07 -1.57
CA VAL A 72 -3.67 -10.05 -1.97
C VAL A 72 -3.09 -11.46 -2.22
N GLY A 73 -1.80 -11.66 -1.97
CA GLY A 73 -1.17 -12.98 -1.92
C GLY A 73 -0.90 -13.65 -3.28
N ILE A 74 -0.86 -12.88 -4.39
CA ILE A 74 -0.65 -13.46 -5.72
C ILE A 74 0.79 -13.42 -6.21
N SER A 75 1.64 -12.61 -5.60
CA SER A 75 3.04 -12.48 -6.00
C SER A 75 3.84 -13.74 -5.66
N SER A 76 4.74 -14.17 -6.55
CA SER A 76 5.69 -15.21 -6.20
C SER A 76 6.66 -14.75 -5.12
N SER A 77 7.22 -15.66 -4.31
CA SER A 77 8.20 -15.32 -3.26
C SER A 77 9.40 -14.55 -3.82
N LYS A 78 9.87 -14.90 -5.03
CA LYS A 78 10.96 -14.19 -5.71
C LYS A 78 10.61 -12.74 -6.01
N ARG A 79 9.46 -12.49 -6.64
CA ARG A 79 8.99 -11.13 -6.96
C ARG A 79 8.69 -10.32 -5.71
N ALA A 80 8.05 -10.95 -4.73
CA ALA A 80 7.80 -10.31 -3.45
C ALA A 80 9.08 -9.83 -2.77
N ALA A 81 10.13 -10.67 -2.73
CA ALA A 81 11.42 -10.28 -2.18
C ALA A 81 12.04 -9.05 -2.90
N GLN A 82 11.94 -8.99 -4.24
CA GLN A 82 12.42 -7.85 -5.01
C GLN A 82 11.64 -6.56 -4.67
N VAL A 83 10.31 -6.64 -4.64
CA VAL A 83 9.43 -5.51 -4.27
C VAL A 83 9.71 -5.03 -2.85
N LEU A 84 9.80 -5.93 -1.86
CA LEU A 84 10.06 -5.56 -0.46
C LEU A 84 11.45 -4.95 -0.29
N THR A 85 12.45 -5.43 -1.02
CA THR A 85 13.80 -4.80 -1.05
C THR A 85 13.71 -3.38 -1.58
N PHE A 86 13.03 -3.17 -2.73
CA PHE A 86 12.84 -1.83 -3.28
C PHE A 86 12.13 -0.89 -2.30
N VAL A 87 11.05 -1.36 -1.66
CA VAL A 87 10.31 -0.57 -0.67
C VAL A 87 11.19 -0.19 0.51
N LYS A 88 11.98 -1.12 1.02
CA LYS A 88 12.92 -0.89 2.13
C LYS A 88 13.97 0.17 1.80
N GLU A 89 14.56 0.10 0.62
CA GLU A 89 15.65 0.98 0.20
C GLU A 89 15.15 2.38 -0.20
N HIS A 90 13.99 2.48 -0.83
CA HIS A 90 13.55 3.72 -1.46
C HIS A 90 12.35 4.39 -0.80
N LEU A 91 11.41 3.63 -0.25
CA LEU A 91 10.15 4.16 0.24
C LEU A 91 9.99 4.13 1.77
N LEU A 92 10.77 3.32 2.50
CA LEU A 92 10.78 3.36 3.96
C LEU A 92 11.51 4.61 4.45
N LYS A 93 10.83 5.39 5.29
CA LYS A 93 11.35 6.61 5.91
C LYS A 93 11.12 6.57 7.43
N GLU A 94 11.64 7.54 8.15
CA GLU A 94 11.58 7.59 9.61
C GLU A 94 10.15 7.71 10.16
N GLY A 95 9.23 8.27 9.38
CA GLY A 95 7.82 8.42 9.77
C GLY A 95 6.87 7.38 9.17
N GLY A 96 7.39 6.37 8.45
CA GLY A 96 6.62 5.34 7.76
C GLY A 96 6.95 5.20 6.29
N LEU A 97 6.02 4.62 5.50
CA LEU A 97 6.19 4.46 4.06
C LEU A 97 5.79 5.71 3.30
N LEU A 98 6.68 6.15 2.43
CA LEU A 98 6.44 7.22 1.46
C LEU A 98 5.53 6.69 0.33
N THR A 99 4.51 7.46 -0.05
CA THR A 99 3.53 7.03 -1.06
C THR A 99 4.15 6.76 -2.42
N THR A 100 5.06 7.65 -2.85
CA THR A 100 5.85 7.54 -4.09
C THR A 100 7.18 8.26 -3.92
N ASN A 101 8.16 7.96 -4.77
CA ASN A 101 9.44 8.65 -4.79
C ASN A 101 9.44 9.95 -5.61
N VAL A 102 8.27 10.42 -6.03
CA VAL A 102 8.10 11.65 -6.83
C VAL A 102 7.50 12.75 -5.95
N ALA A 103 7.95 13.99 -6.13
CA ALA A 103 7.44 15.18 -5.47
C ALA A 103 6.94 16.17 -6.54
N THR A 104 5.64 16.25 -6.72
CA THR A 104 4.97 17.10 -7.71
C THR A 104 3.86 17.96 -7.12
N GLU A 105 3.83 18.07 -5.77
CA GLU A 105 2.79 18.78 -5.02
C GLU A 105 1.39 18.17 -5.09
N GLN A 106 1.28 16.95 -5.64
CA GLN A 106 0.04 16.20 -5.63
C GLN A 106 -0.25 15.59 -4.24
N GLN A 107 -1.51 15.24 -3.97
CA GLN A 107 -1.91 14.69 -2.67
C GLN A 107 -1.22 13.36 -2.33
N TRP A 108 -1.03 12.51 -3.33
CA TRP A 108 -0.51 11.15 -3.17
C TRP A 108 0.96 11.00 -3.56
N ASP A 109 1.76 12.04 -3.35
CA ASP A 109 3.20 12.03 -3.63
C ASP A 109 4.06 12.32 -2.39
N ALA A 110 5.39 12.42 -2.57
CA ALA A 110 6.32 12.79 -1.51
C ALA A 110 6.01 14.23 -1.02
N PRO A 111 6.16 14.50 0.29
CA PRO A 111 6.72 13.65 1.36
C PRO A 111 5.68 12.87 2.16
N LYS A 112 4.49 12.65 1.61
CA LYS A 112 3.32 12.17 2.34
C LYS A 112 3.26 10.65 2.43
N GLY A 113 2.80 10.16 3.60
CA GLY A 113 2.38 8.80 3.84
C GLY A 113 0.91 8.76 4.27
N TRP A 114 0.22 7.70 3.89
CA TRP A 114 -1.21 7.50 4.08
C TRP A 114 -1.46 6.21 4.85
N ALA A 115 -2.30 6.28 5.88
CA ALA A 115 -2.56 5.15 6.77
C ALA A 115 -2.93 3.84 6.05
N PRO A 116 -3.82 3.81 5.04
CA PRO A 116 -4.13 2.57 4.32
C PRO A 116 -2.91 1.91 3.67
N LEU A 117 -1.99 2.70 3.12
CA LEU A 117 -0.79 2.18 2.47
C LEU A 117 0.24 1.65 3.47
N GLN A 118 0.30 2.23 4.68
CA GLN A 118 1.11 1.68 5.77
C GLN A 118 0.61 0.29 6.16
N TRP A 119 -0.72 0.12 6.27
CA TRP A 119 -1.32 -1.17 6.58
C TRP A 119 -1.06 -2.20 5.49
N VAL A 120 -1.24 -1.84 4.21
CA VAL A 120 -0.94 -2.70 3.06
C VAL A 120 0.52 -3.15 3.09
N GLY A 121 1.46 -2.22 3.32
CA GLY A 121 2.89 -2.54 3.42
C GLY A 121 3.23 -3.44 4.60
N TYR A 122 2.66 -3.17 5.77
CA TYR A 122 2.84 -3.99 6.97
C TYR A 122 2.37 -5.44 6.75
N VAL A 123 1.16 -5.61 6.20
CA VAL A 123 0.60 -6.95 5.94
C VAL A 123 1.40 -7.68 4.86
N ALA A 124 1.76 -7.00 3.76
CA ALA A 124 2.57 -7.58 2.70
C ALA A 124 3.94 -8.07 3.23
N ALA A 125 4.64 -7.25 4.03
CA ALA A 125 5.91 -7.63 4.61
C ALA A 125 5.78 -8.85 5.55
N ARG A 126 4.75 -8.89 6.39
CA ARG A 126 4.48 -10.05 7.26
C ARG A 126 4.17 -11.32 6.48
N GLN A 127 3.34 -11.22 5.46
CA GLN A 127 2.88 -12.35 4.64
C GLN A 127 4.03 -13.03 3.90
N TYR A 128 5.03 -12.26 3.48
CA TYR A 128 6.22 -12.77 2.80
C TYR A 128 7.46 -12.91 3.69
N GLY A 129 7.28 -12.83 5.01
CA GLY A 129 8.31 -13.17 6.00
C GLY A 129 9.36 -12.09 6.27
N ASP A 130 9.21 -10.86 5.76
CA ASP A 130 10.11 -9.75 6.10
C ASP A 130 9.67 -9.08 7.42
N SER A 131 9.95 -9.77 8.52
CA SER A 131 9.61 -9.31 9.88
C SER A 131 10.30 -7.99 10.24
N TYR A 132 11.49 -7.73 9.71
CA TYR A 132 12.21 -6.49 9.95
C TYR A 132 11.46 -5.30 9.32
N LEU A 133 11.11 -5.41 8.03
CA LEU A 133 10.38 -4.36 7.34
C LEU A 133 8.99 -4.12 7.98
N ALA A 134 8.28 -5.20 8.33
CA ALA A 134 7.01 -5.09 9.02
C ALA A 134 7.13 -4.33 10.35
N ALA A 135 8.11 -4.68 11.19
CA ALA A 135 8.37 -3.99 12.45
C ALA A 135 8.75 -2.51 12.24
N ALA A 136 9.58 -2.22 11.23
CA ALA A 136 10.00 -0.86 10.90
C ALA A 136 8.80 0.00 10.44
N ILE A 137 7.96 -0.52 9.53
CA ILE A 137 6.75 0.19 9.09
C ILE A 137 5.86 0.50 10.29
N ARG A 138 5.59 -0.50 11.13
CA ARG A 138 4.74 -0.35 12.31
C ARG A 138 5.29 0.70 13.27
N SER A 139 6.55 0.59 13.68
CA SER A 139 7.15 1.49 14.67
C SER A 139 7.27 2.92 14.16
N ASN A 140 7.73 3.10 12.91
CA ASN A 140 7.90 4.41 12.31
C ASN A 140 6.57 5.13 12.14
N TRP A 141 5.55 4.44 11.61
CA TRP A 141 4.22 5.02 11.42
C TRP A 141 3.55 5.37 12.75
N MET A 142 3.52 4.43 13.70
CA MET A 142 2.90 4.68 15.01
C MET A 142 3.59 5.83 15.74
N GLY A 143 4.92 5.84 15.77
CA GLY A 143 5.68 6.93 16.40
C GLY A 143 5.41 8.29 15.77
N ASN A 144 5.25 8.35 14.44
CA ASN A 144 4.88 9.60 13.75
C ASN A 144 3.47 10.07 14.12
N VAL A 145 2.50 9.17 14.14
CA VAL A 145 1.11 9.47 14.54
C VAL A 145 1.07 9.95 16.00
N GLU A 146 1.73 9.24 16.93
CA GLU A 146 1.80 9.60 18.35
C GLU A 146 2.46 10.96 18.56
N TYR A 147 3.57 11.21 17.88
CA TYR A 147 4.26 12.49 17.95
C TYR A 147 3.37 13.67 17.53
N ARG A 148 2.66 13.53 16.41
CA ARG A 148 1.74 14.58 15.92
C ARG A 148 0.51 14.72 16.82
N PHE A 149 -0.03 13.62 17.32
CA PHE A 149 -1.14 13.65 18.25
C PHE A 149 -0.78 14.37 19.56
N ALA A 150 0.40 14.12 20.11
CA ALA A 150 0.86 14.79 21.32
C ALA A 150 0.96 16.32 21.17
N GLN A 151 1.23 16.81 19.95
CA GLN A 151 1.32 18.24 19.66
C GLN A 151 -0.03 18.90 19.36
N THR A 152 -0.94 18.17 18.72
CA THR A 152 -2.16 18.75 18.14
C THR A 152 -3.45 18.28 18.80
N GLY A 153 -3.43 17.16 19.53
CA GLY A 153 -4.61 16.46 20.01
C GLY A 153 -5.45 15.83 18.88
N LYS A 154 -4.92 15.72 17.66
CA LYS A 154 -5.67 15.35 16.47
C LYS A 154 -5.02 14.19 15.72
N LEU A 155 -5.84 13.35 15.10
CA LEU A 155 -5.41 12.33 14.14
C LEU A 155 -5.72 12.83 12.73
N MET A 156 -4.68 12.95 11.92
CA MET A 156 -4.74 13.60 10.61
C MET A 156 -5.05 12.60 9.50
N GLU A 157 -5.44 13.13 8.34
CA GLU A 157 -5.69 12.37 7.12
C GLU A 157 -4.40 11.73 6.58
N LYS A 158 -3.33 12.50 6.53
CA LYS A 158 -2.01 12.14 5.99
C LYS A 158 -0.90 12.73 6.84
N TYR A 159 0.29 12.18 6.74
CA TYR A 159 1.46 12.60 7.53
C TYR A 159 2.69 12.73 6.63
N PRO A 160 3.54 13.75 6.83
CA PRO A 160 4.88 13.71 6.28
C PRO A 160 5.65 12.57 6.95
N VAL A 161 6.31 11.74 6.14
CA VAL A 161 7.06 10.57 6.64
C VAL A 161 8.57 10.76 6.58
N VAL A 162 9.04 11.87 6.01
CA VAL A 162 10.46 12.23 5.97
C VAL A 162 10.86 13.07 7.17
N LYS A 163 12.08 12.86 7.67
CA LYS A 163 12.65 13.62 8.80
C LYS A 163 12.87 15.09 8.43
N ASN A 164 12.75 15.98 9.42
CA ASN A 164 12.96 17.43 9.27
C ASN A 164 11.94 18.13 8.35
N TYR A 165 10.80 17.52 8.12
CA TYR A 165 9.70 18.26 7.53
C TYR A 165 9.21 19.30 8.56
N ASP A 166 9.27 20.59 8.23
CA ASP A 166 9.05 21.73 9.15
C ASP A 166 7.61 21.87 9.69
N GLY A 167 6.79 20.86 9.47
CA GLY A 167 5.44 20.79 10.03
C GLY A 167 4.43 21.72 9.40
N ARG A 168 4.81 22.54 8.40
CA ARG A 168 3.84 23.28 7.62
C ARG A 168 2.95 22.27 6.89
N ASP A 169 1.67 22.58 6.87
CA ASP A 169 0.69 21.74 6.20
C ASP A 169 1.18 21.43 4.78
N THR A 170 1.46 20.16 4.55
CA THR A 170 1.81 19.69 3.22
C THR A 170 0.62 19.73 2.27
N GLY A 171 -0.32 20.64 2.51
CA GLY A 171 -1.61 20.82 1.83
C GLY A 171 -1.75 20.04 0.53
N GLY A 172 -0.94 20.32 -0.45
CA GLY A 172 -1.17 19.84 -1.80
C GLY A 172 -2.42 20.51 -2.34
N GLU A 173 -3.35 19.77 -2.93
CA GLU A 173 -4.57 20.29 -3.53
C GLU A 173 -5.57 20.85 -2.50
N TYR A 174 -5.50 20.43 -1.23
CA TYR A 174 -6.34 20.91 -0.14
C TYR A 174 -5.63 20.79 1.22
N PRO A 175 -6.05 21.55 2.24
CA PRO A 175 -5.50 21.47 3.59
C PRO A 175 -5.63 20.06 4.19
N ASN A 176 -4.67 19.68 5.03
CA ASN A 176 -4.71 18.41 5.74
C ASN A 176 -5.91 18.37 6.70
N GLN A 177 -6.70 17.30 6.63
CA GLN A 177 -7.91 17.15 7.44
C GLN A 177 -7.63 16.37 8.72
N ASP A 178 -8.43 16.59 9.76
CA ASP A 178 -8.35 15.90 11.04
C ASP A 178 -9.55 14.98 11.30
N GLY A 179 -9.45 14.15 12.35
CA GLY A 179 -10.51 13.22 12.73
C GLY A 179 -10.68 12.04 11.76
N PHE A 180 -9.64 11.65 11.04
CA PHE A 180 -9.71 10.72 9.92
C PHE A 180 -9.82 9.26 10.37
N GLY A 181 -10.91 8.59 9.99
CA GLY A 181 -11.23 7.24 10.42
C GLY A 181 -10.20 6.18 10.04
N TRP A 182 -9.59 6.26 8.86
CA TRP A 182 -8.56 5.29 8.46
C TRP A 182 -7.28 5.37 9.29
N THR A 183 -6.87 6.58 9.74
CA THR A 183 -5.72 6.73 10.65
C THR A 183 -6.02 6.07 12.00
N ASN A 184 -7.23 6.31 12.54
CA ASN A 184 -7.69 5.68 13.79
C ASN A 184 -7.66 4.16 13.66
N GLY A 185 -8.28 3.63 12.61
CA GLY A 185 -8.40 2.19 12.39
C GLY A 185 -7.06 1.50 12.19
N VAL A 186 -6.19 2.07 11.36
CA VAL A 186 -4.86 1.49 11.09
C VAL A 186 -3.97 1.55 12.33
N TYR A 187 -3.96 2.69 13.06
CA TYR A 187 -3.21 2.81 14.29
C TYR A 187 -3.64 1.76 15.32
N LEU A 188 -4.94 1.65 15.59
CA LEU A 188 -5.47 0.65 16.54
C LEU A 188 -5.15 -0.78 16.11
N LYS A 189 -5.28 -1.07 14.82
CA LYS A 189 -4.97 -2.41 14.28
C LYS A 189 -3.49 -2.74 14.43
N MET A 190 -2.60 -1.80 14.13
CA MET A 190 -1.15 -1.98 14.31
C MET A 190 -0.75 -2.10 15.78
N LYS A 191 -1.42 -1.38 16.67
CA LYS A 191 -1.15 -1.43 18.12
C LYS A 191 -1.42 -2.82 18.70
N ASN A 192 -2.41 -3.52 18.17
CA ASN A 192 -2.86 -4.83 18.63
C ASN A 192 -2.34 -6.01 17.77
N ALA A 193 -1.39 -5.77 16.86
CA ALA A 193 -0.89 -6.78 15.92
C ALA A 193 0.41 -7.46 16.40
#